data_215de37ae65f61bebc3e6d16ac2ea096
#
_entry.id   215de37ae65f61bebc3e6d16ac2ea096
#
_cell.length_a   1.000
_cell.length_b   1.000
_cell.length_c   1.000
_cell.angle_alpha   90.00
_cell.angle_beta   90.00
_cell.angle_gamma   90.00
#
_symmetry.space_group_name_H-M   'P 1'
#
loop_
_entity.id
_entity.type
_entity.pdbx_description
1 polymer ?
#
loop_
_entity_poly.entity_id
_entity_poly.type
_entity_poly.pdbx_seq_one_letter_code
_entity_poly.pdbx_strand_id
1 'polypeptide(L)'
;YSSAASDVYKRQYKKGVRNMVLYTTNKKYEEFAVSRLNSQNIDYCIQPIGCNKINLFFGRRECIEVIQSMTSRPLNELTPEEDFILGAMLGYDICGQCLRYCKRKAK
;
A
#
# COMPACT_ATOMS: atom_id res chain seq x y z
N TYR A 1 -7.88 -10.45 13.90
CA TYR A 1 -7.73 -9.47 12.86
C TYR A 1 -6.85 -8.28 13.27
N SER A 2 -7.25 -7.62 14.35
CA SER A 2 -6.54 -6.42 14.79
C SER A 2 -5.06 -6.68 15.06
N SER A 3 -4.74 -7.87 15.56
CA SER A 3 -3.34 -8.22 15.82
C SER A 3 -2.55 -8.37 14.53
N ALA A 4 -3.18 -8.86 13.44
CA ALA A 4 -2.49 -8.98 12.16
C ALA A 4 -2.10 -7.60 11.62
N ALA A 5 -3.03 -6.64 11.62
CA ALA A 5 -2.73 -5.29 11.16
C ALA A 5 -1.69 -4.62 12.06
N SER A 6 -1.80 -4.83 13.38
CA SER A 6 -0.85 -4.29 14.34
C SER A 6 0.55 -4.85 14.12
N ASP A 7 0.65 -6.16 13.83
CA ASP A 7 1.93 -6.81 13.58
C ASP A 7 2.57 -6.27 12.31
N VAL A 8 1.78 -6.06 11.24
CA VAL A 8 2.30 -5.48 10.00
C VAL A 8 2.87 -4.10 10.27
N TYR A 9 2.13 -3.26 10.99
CA TYR A 9 2.58 -1.93 11.34
C TYR A 9 3.90 -1.99 12.12
N LYS A 10 3.95 -2.80 13.15
CA LYS A 10 5.13 -2.86 14.02
C LYS A 10 6.36 -3.37 13.27
N ARG A 11 6.19 -4.41 12.46
CA ARG A 11 7.32 -5.04 11.79
C ARG A 11 7.80 -4.28 10.56
N GLN A 12 6.89 -3.67 9.83
CA GLN A 12 7.22 -3.10 8.53
C GLN A 12 7.44 -1.60 8.58
N TYR A 13 6.59 -0.87 9.28
CA TYR A 13 6.64 0.58 9.27
C TYR A 13 7.34 1.16 10.49
N LYS A 14 6.91 0.81 11.68
CA LYS A 14 7.43 1.43 12.90
C LYS A 14 8.93 1.18 13.08
N LYS A 15 9.43 0.06 12.61
CA LYS A 15 10.85 -0.25 12.67
C LYS A 15 11.64 0.36 11.51
N GLY A 16 11.00 1.13 10.64
CA GLY A 16 11.68 1.77 9.53
C GLY A 16 12.07 0.84 8.40
N VAL A 17 11.51 -0.37 8.37
CA VAL A 17 11.82 -1.34 7.33
C VAL A 17 11.23 -0.89 5.99
N ARG A 18 10.07 -0.26 6.02
CA ARG A 18 9.39 0.20 4.81
C ARG A 18 8.86 1.61 5.01
N ASN A 19 8.78 2.35 3.91
CA ASN A 19 8.20 3.69 3.92
C ASN A 19 6.68 3.65 3.82
N MET A 20 6.14 2.57 3.29
CA MET A 20 4.69 2.39 3.12
C MET A 20 4.37 0.91 3.17
N VAL A 21 3.18 0.59 3.66
CA VAL A 21 2.68 -0.79 3.74
C VAL A 21 1.35 -0.86 3.00
N LEU A 22 1.14 -1.94 2.26
CA LEU A 22 -0.15 -2.27 1.66
C LEU A 22 -0.70 -3.49 2.38
N TYR A 23 -1.92 -3.37 2.88
CA TYR A 23 -2.61 -4.45 3.58
C TYR A 23 -4.01 -4.59 2.99
N THR A 24 -4.31 -5.79 2.49
CA THR A 24 -5.64 -6.08 1.91
C THR A 24 -6.47 -6.82 2.94
N THR A 25 -7.68 -6.33 3.20
CA THR A 25 -8.53 -6.94 4.22
C THR A 25 -9.99 -6.78 3.86
N ASN A 26 -10.87 -7.41 4.64
CA ASN A 26 -12.31 -7.27 4.48
C ASN A 26 -12.74 -5.87 4.90
N LYS A 27 -13.70 -5.32 4.18
CA LYS A 27 -14.20 -3.95 4.44
C LYS A 27 -14.75 -3.79 5.86
N LYS A 28 -15.22 -4.86 6.48
CA LYS A 28 -15.79 -4.78 7.84
C LYS A 28 -14.76 -4.34 8.88
N TYR A 29 -13.46 -4.45 8.57
CA TYR A 29 -12.39 -4.04 9.49
C TYR A 29 -11.89 -2.62 9.24
N GLU A 30 -12.48 -1.92 8.28
CA GLU A 30 -12.00 -0.59 7.89
C GLU A 30 -12.00 0.39 9.06
N GLU A 31 -13.11 0.50 9.77
CA GLU A 31 -13.23 1.47 10.86
C GLU A 31 -12.21 1.19 11.96
N PHE A 32 -12.01 -0.08 12.30
CA PHE A 32 -11.03 -0.45 13.31
C PHE A 32 -9.63 -0.04 12.87
N ALA A 33 -9.26 -0.38 11.63
CA ALA A 33 -7.93 -0.09 11.13
C ALA A 33 -7.68 1.42 11.08
N VAL A 34 -8.65 2.18 10.60
CA VAL A 34 -8.54 3.64 10.52
C VAL A 34 -8.38 4.24 11.90
N SER A 35 -9.15 3.76 12.87
CA SER A 35 -9.06 4.23 14.25
C SER A 35 -7.64 4.01 14.82
N ARG A 36 -7.06 2.84 14.54
CA ARG A 36 -5.70 2.54 15.00
C ARG A 36 -4.67 3.44 14.35
N LEU A 37 -4.80 3.68 13.06
CA LEU A 37 -3.87 4.55 12.35
C LEU A 37 -3.97 5.98 12.83
N ASN A 38 -5.19 6.47 13.03
CA ASN A 38 -5.41 7.83 13.53
C ASN A 38 -4.82 8.00 14.93
N SER A 39 -4.99 7.01 15.78
CA SER A 39 -4.47 7.11 17.16
C SER A 39 -2.96 7.18 17.20
N GLN A 40 -2.28 6.76 16.14
CA GLN A 40 -0.83 6.77 16.06
C GLN A 40 -0.30 7.81 15.08
N ASN A 41 -1.17 8.66 14.57
CA ASN A 41 -0.82 9.74 13.64
C ASN A 41 -0.13 9.21 12.38
N ILE A 42 -0.63 8.10 11.83
CA ILE A 42 -0.10 7.52 10.61
C ILE A 42 -1.03 7.87 9.45
N ASP A 43 -0.46 8.41 8.39
CA ASP A 43 -1.24 8.72 7.18
C ASP A 43 -1.62 7.45 6.46
N TYR A 44 -2.77 7.46 5.79
CA TYR A 44 -3.29 6.28 5.11
C TYR A 44 -4.15 6.66 3.91
N CYS A 45 -4.40 5.67 3.07
CA CYS A 45 -5.30 5.79 1.92
C CYS A 45 -6.02 4.45 1.75
N ILE A 46 -7.31 4.50 1.43
CA ILE A 46 -8.13 3.31 1.27
C ILE A 46 -8.61 3.21 -0.16
N GLN A 47 -8.45 2.03 -0.75
CA GLN A 47 -8.96 1.73 -2.08
C GLN A 47 -9.93 0.56 -1.99
N PRO A 48 -11.22 0.77 -2.29
CA PRO A 48 -12.18 -0.34 -2.30
C PRO A 48 -11.86 -1.34 -3.42
N ILE A 49 -12.04 -2.62 -3.11
CA ILE A 49 -11.87 -3.70 -4.09
C ILE A 49 -13.16 -4.53 -4.08
N GLY A 50 -13.90 -4.50 -5.18
CA GLY A 50 -15.17 -5.21 -5.22
C GLY A 50 -16.13 -4.67 -4.18
N CYS A 51 -16.98 -5.54 -3.61
CA CYS A 51 -18.02 -5.09 -2.69
C CYS A 51 -17.68 -5.32 -1.22
N ASN A 52 -16.64 -6.10 -0.91
CA ASN A 52 -16.39 -6.44 0.50
C ASN A 52 -14.92 -6.43 0.92
N LYS A 53 -14.01 -5.94 0.09
CA LYS A 53 -12.59 -5.86 0.42
C LYS A 53 -12.05 -4.46 0.19
N ILE A 54 -10.97 -4.15 0.88
CA ILE A 54 -10.24 -2.90 0.69
C ILE A 54 -8.74 -3.16 0.65
N ASN A 55 -8.05 -2.31 -0.11
CA ASN A 55 -6.61 -2.14 0.03
C ASN A 55 -6.38 -0.97 0.97
N LEU A 56 -5.61 -1.19 2.02
CA LEU A 56 -5.26 -0.14 2.97
C LEU A 56 -3.78 0.14 2.80
N PHE A 57 -3.47 1.37 2.36
CA PHE A 57 -2.09 1.84 2.24
C PHE A 57 -1.82 2.75 3.42
N PHE A 58 -0.72 2.54 4.14
CA PHE A 58 -0.39 3.44 5.23
C PHE A 58 1.12 3.58 5.36
N GLY A 59 1.57 4.73 5.87
CA GLY A 59 2.98 5.00 6.02
C GLY A 59 3.27 6.48 5.98
N ARG A 60 4.39 6.81 5.37
CA ARG A 60 4.83 8.21 5.30
C ARG A 60 3.90 9.03 4.43
N ARG A 61 3.66 10.28 4.85
CA ARG A 61 2.75 11.17 4.14
C ARG A 61 3.13 11.32 2.67
N GLU A 62 4.40 11.46 2.38
CA GLU A 62 4.86 11.64 1.00
C GLU A 62 4.47 10.47 0.12
N CYS A 63 4.58 9.25 0.65
CA CYS A 63 4.19 8.05 -0.08
C CYS A 63 2.68 7.98 -0.27
N ILE A 64 1.94 8.34 0.76
CA ILE A 64 0.47 8.33 0.69
C ILE A 64 -0.02 9.34 -0.33
N GLU A 65 0.59 10.51 -0.41
CA GLU A 65 0.22 11.51 -1.42
C GLU A 65 0.43 10.97 -2.84
N VAL A 66 1.52 10.26 -3.07
CA VAL A 66 1.78 9.66 -4.38
C VAL A 66 0.74 8.59 -4.68
N ILE A 67 0.45 7.71 -3.71
CA ILE A 67 -0.48 6.62 -3.94
C ILE A 67 -1.90 7.11 -4.18
N GLN A 68 -2.29 8.23 -3.57
CA GLN A 68 -3.61 8.82 -3.81
C GLN A 68 -3.81 9.22 -5.26
N SER A 69 -2.74 9.60 -5.95
CA SER A 69 -2.83 9.97 -7.35
C SER A 69 -2.99 8.76 -8.27
N MET A 70 -2.76 7.55 -7.74
CA MET A 70 -2.80 6.32 -8.55
C MET A 70 -4.04 5.47 -8.28
N THR A 71 -4.64 5.59 -7.10
CA THR A 71 -5.66 4.63 -6.65
C THR A 71 -7.05 4.91 -7.16
N SER A 72 -7.22 5.86 -8.08
CA SER A 72 -8.48 6.03 -8.80
C SER A 72 -8.72 4.88 -9.78
N ARG A 73 -7.69 4.08 -10.07
CA ARG A 73 -7.76 2.92 -10.93
C ARG A 73 -7.37 1.66 -10.17
N PRO A 74 -7.87 0.48 -10.57
CA PRO A 74 -7.41 -0.78 -9.95
C PRO A 74 -5.90 -0.93 -10.12
N LEU A 75 -5.26 -1.64 -9.18
CA LEU A 75 -3.80 -1.80 -9.21
C LEU A 75 -3.31 -2.53 -10.47
N ASN A 76 -4.13 -3.41 -11.04
CA ASN A 76 -3.75 -4.11 -12.26
C ASN A 76 -3.86 -3.25 -13.51
N GLU A 77 -4.35 -2.01 -13.37
CA GLU A 77 -4.45 -1.07 -14.49
C GLU A 77 -3.42 0.04 -14.40
N LEU A 78 -2.49 -0.03 -13.46
CA LEU A 78 -1.42 0.95 -13.36
C LEU A 78 -0.49 0.84 -14.57
N THR A 79 0.06 1.97 -15.00
CA THR A 79 1.09 1.96 -16.03
C THR A 79 2.34 1.25 -15.50
N PRO A 80 3.23 0.78 -16.40
CA PRO A 80 4.49 0.18 -15.93
C PRO A 80 5.27 1.09 -14.99
N GLU A 81 5.27 2.39 -15.25
CA GLU A 81 5.95 3.37 -14.40
C GLU A 81 5.31 3.45 -13.02
N GLU A 82 3.99 3.53 -12.98
CA GLU A 82 3.26 3.57 -11.70
C GLU A 82 3.45 2.30 -10.90
N ASP A 83 3.43 1.17 -11.57
CA ASP A 83 3.67 -0.12 -10.92
C ASP A 83 5.07 -0.17 -10.31
N PHE A 84 6.06 0.36 -11.02
CA PHE A 84 7.43 0.43 -10.52
C PHE A 84 7.52 1.31 -9.28
N ILE A 85 6.88 2.48 -9.32
CA ILE A 85 6.87 3.40 -8.18
C ILE A 85 6.24 2.74 -6.97
N LEU A 86 5.09 2.08 -7.16
CA LEU A 86 4.41 1.40 -6.07
C LEU A 86 5.29 0.33 -5.45
N GLY A 87 5.92 -0.52 -6.29
CA GLY A 87 6.80 -1.56 -5.79
C GLY A 87 7.97 -1.01 -5.00
N ALA A 88 8.56 0.09 -5.48
CA ALA A 88 9.66 0.75 -4.77
C ALA A 88 9.21 1.27 -3.41
N MET A 89 8.04 1.91 -3.35
CA MET A 89 7.51 2.42 -2.08
C MET A 89 7.19 1.31 -1.09
N LEU A 90 6.78 0.14 -1.59
CA LEU A 90 6.49 -1.00 -0.73
C LEU A 90 7.75 -1.73 -0.28
N GLY A 91 8.92 -1.33 -0.77
CA GLY A 91 10.19 -1.92 -0.37
C GLY A 91 10.53 -3.21 -1.09
N TYR A 92 9.92 -3.46 -2.25
CA TYR A 92 10.26 -4.64 -3.04
C TYR A 92 11.67 -4.50 -3.62
N ASP A 93 12.28 -5.65 -3.93
CA ASP A 93 13.63 -5.67 -4.48
C ASP A 93 13.70 -4.85 -5.78
N ILE A 94 14.63 -3.90 -5.81
CA ILE A 94 14.74 -2.97 -6.93
C ILE A 94 15.07 -3.71 -8.24
N CYS A 95 15.96 -4.71 -8.19
CA CYS A 95 16.31 -5.46 -9.39
C CYS A 95 15.10 -6.21 -9.94
N GLY A 96 14.30 -6.81 -9.05
CA GLY A 96 13.07 -7.47 -9.43
C GLY A 96 12.07 -6.51 -10.04
N GLN A 97 11.96 -5.30 -9.48
CA GLN A 97 11.06 -4.28 -10.02
C GLN A 97 11.53 -3.80 -11.40
N CYS A 98 12.81 -3.68 -11.61
CA CYS A 98 13.35 -3.32 -12.91
C CYS A 98 13.05 -4.39 -13.98
N LEU A 99 13.21 -5.66 -13.61
CA LEU A 99 12.87 -6.75 -14.52
C LEU A 99 11.37 -6.74 -14.88
N ARG A 100 10.53 -6.53 -13.89
CA ARG A 100 9.09 -6.45 -14.11
C ARG A 100 8.74 -5.28 -15.03
N TYR A 101 9.36 -4.13 -14.79
CA TYR A 101 9.15 -2.93 -15.60
C TYR A 101 9.51 -3.20 -17.07
N CYS A 102 10.68 -3.80 -17.30
CA CYS A 102 11.13 -4.10 -18.67
C CYS A 102 10.19 -5.05 -19.38
N LYS A 103 9.70 -6.07 -18.68
CA LYS A 103 8.75 -7.02 -19.26
C LYS A 103 7.44 -6.33 -19.64
N ARG A 104 6.94 -5.45 -18.78
CA ARG A 104 5.68 -4.76 -19.06
C ARG A 104 5.82 -3.76 -20.19
N LYS A 105 6.96 -3.08 -20.29
CA LYS A 105 7.20 -2.12 -21.37
C LYS A 105 7.38 -2.83 -22.73
N ALA A 106 7.83 -4.07 -22.72
CA ALA A 106 8.04 -4.82 -23.96
C ALA A 106 6.76 -5.31 -24.62
N LYS A 107 5.64 -5.24 -23.92
CA LYS A 107 4.35 -5.69 -24.47
C LYS A 107 3.69 -4.63 -25.35
#